data_d6ed490f6cbc3f25c8d4edec22026860
#
_entry.id   d6ed490f6cbc3f25c8d4edec22026860
#
_cell.length_a   1.000
_cell.length_b   1.000
_cell.length_c   1.000
_cell.angle_alpha   90.00
_cell.angle_beta   90.00
_cell.angle_gamma   90.00
#
_symmetry.space_group_name_H-M   'P 1'
#
loop_
_entity.id
_entity.type
_entity.pdbx_description
1 polymer ?
#
loop_
_entity_poly.entity_id
_entity_poly.type
_entity_poly.pdbx_seq_one_letter_code
_entity_poly.pdbx_strand_id
1 'polypeptide(L)'
;MLQVNPYYETLFGDGVLKNPNGCKATATFFVSHEYTQYEMVQALYHNRHDIADHTISHRTPTSWWKSANYSELNDEIAGQKEILRKWGQVKTEDVVGFRVPFLQLGGNTMFQVLYDNHFLYDSSMPTEKFIDPPMWPYTLEYRSTQECVIPPCPTGKSVSTPNMGRLLML
;
A
#
# COMPACT_ATOMS: atom_id res chain seq x y z
N MET A 1 2.77 -5.82 19.57
CA MET A 1 1.74 -5.08 20.32
C MET A 1 2.26 -3.82 20.99
N LEU A 2 3.39 -3.91 21.59
CA LEU A 2 3.89 -2.88 22.53
C LEU A 2 4.43 -1.60 21.88
N GLN A 3 4.64 -1.58 20.57
CA GLN A 3 5.32 -0.43 19.93
C GLN A 3 4.36 0.63 19.35
N VAL A 4 3.14 0.28 19.01
CA VAL A 4 2.21 1.26 18.42
C VAL A 4 1.54 2.11 19.50
N ASN A 5 1.25 1.54 20.66
CA ASN A 5 0.44 2.22 21.67
C ASN A 5 1.05 3.52 22.23
N PRO A 6 2.31 3.57 22.70
CA PRO A 6 2.89 4.82 23.22
C PRO A 6 3.06 5.88 22.13
N TYR A 7 3.40 5.48 20.90
CA TYR A 7 3.53 6.42 19.79
C TYR A 7 2.17 6.87 19.26
N TYR A 8 1.17 5.99 19.29
CA TYR A 8 -0.18 6.31 18.86
C TYR A 8 -0.78 7.44 19.68
N GLU A 9 -0.76 7.34 21.00
CA GLU A 9 -1.27 8.39 21.90
C GLU A 9 -0.51 9.72 21.74
N THR A 10 0.80 9.65 21.51
CA THR A 10 1.65 10.83 21.30
C THR A 10 1.32 11.57 20.01
N LEU A 11 0.88 10.85 18.96
CA LEU A 11 0.59 11.44 17.65
C LEU A 11 -0.91 11.68 17.43
N PHE A 12 -1.73 10.71 17.80
CA PHE A 12 -3.16 10.67 17.45
C PHE A 12 -4.09 10.75 18.66
N GLY A 13 -3.54 10.91 19.87
CA GLY A 13 -4.33 11.14 21.08
C GLY A 13 -5.24 12.36 20.94
N ASP A 14 -6.26 12.44 21.78
CA ASP A 14 -7.26 13.50 21.68
C ASP A 14 -6.64 14.90 21.78
N GLY A 15 -6.81 15.66 20.72
CA GLY A 15 -6.35 17.05 20.65
C GLY A 15 -4.86 17.26 20.30
N VAL A 16 -4.07 16.16 20.06
CA VAL A 16 -2.62 16.26 19.78
C VAL A 16 -2.39 16.82 18.37
N LEU A 17 -2.78 16.08 17.33
CA LEU A 17 -2.60 16.53 15.96
C LEU A 17 -3.96 16.78 15.30
N LYS A 18 -4.09 17.96 14.69
CA LYS A 18 -5.28 18.37 13.97
C LYS A 18 -4.91 19.00 12.64
N ASN A 19 -5.77 18.76 11.68
CA ASN A 19 -5.76 19.48 10.41
C ASN A 19 -6.17 20.94 10.60
N PRO A 20 -5.86 21.85 9.66
CA PRO A 20 -6.26 23.26 9.76
C PRO A 20 -7.76 23.48 9.92
N ASN A 21 -8.60 22.55 9.48
CA ASN A 21 -10.06 22.59 9.64
C ASN A 21 -10.55 22.09 11.02
N GLY A 22 -9.64 21.76 11.94
CA GLY A 22 -9.95 21.26 13.28
C GLY A 22 -10.21 19.75 13.37
N CYS A 23 -10.30 19.01 12.25
CA CYS A 23 -10.43 17.57 12.27
C CYS A 23 -9.17 16.89 12.78
N LYS A 24 -9.30 15.73 13.44
CA LYS A 24 -8.15 14.91 13.84
C LYS A 24 -7.30 14.56 12.62
N ALA A 25 -5.99 14.56 12.78
CA ALA A 25 -5.09 14.00 11.80
C ALA A 25 -5.26 12.46 11.76
N THR A 26 -5.18 11.91 10.57
CA THR A 26 -5.20 10.45 10.33
C THR A 26 -3.94 10.03 9.58
N ALA A 27 -3.67 8.73 9.55
CA ALA A 27 -2.55 8.16 8.84
C ALA A 27 -2.97 6.91 8.09
N THR A 28 -2.16 6.49 7.13
CA THR A 28 -2.27 5.19 6.47
C THR A 28 -1.35 4.19 7.17
N PHE A 29 -1.90 3.04 7.53
CA PHE A 29 -1.17 1.92 8.11
C PHE A 29 -1.13 0.76 7.12
N PHE A 30 0.06 0.46 6.60
CA PHE A 30 0.31 -0.68 5.73
C PHE A 30 0.52 -1.93 6.58
N VAL A 31 -0.41 -2.89 6.51
CA VAL A 31 -0.51 -4.01 7.44
C VAL A 31 -0.15 -5.33 6.75
N SER A 32 0.86 -6.03 7.28
CA SER A 32 1.16 -7.44 6.97
C SER A 32 0.49 -8.36 8.00
N HIS A 33 0.33 -9.66 7.65
CA HIS A 33 -0.32 -10.59 8.56
C HIS A 33 0.57 -11.02 9.72
N GLU A 34 1.83 -11.38 9.45
CA GLU A 34 2.69 -11.94 10.48
C GLU A 34 2.93 -10.95 11.63
N TYR A 35 2.76 -11.43 12.86
CA TYR A 35 2.90 -10.69 14.11
C TYR A 35 1.93 -9.53 14.30
N THR A 36 0.89 -9.41 13.46
CA THR A 36 -0.13 -8.37 13.58
C THR A 36 -1.20 -8.73 14.58
N GLN A 37 -1.55 -7.77 15.42
CA GLN A 37 -2.66 -7.88 16.36
C GLN A 37 -3.88 -7.18 15.77
N TYR A 38 -4.85 -7.98 15.40
CA TYR A 38 -6.02 -7.51 14.66
C TYR A 38 -6.96 -6.63 15.48
N GLU A 39 -6.96 -6.74 16.79
CA GLU A 39 -7.68 -5.82 17.68
C GLU A 39 -7.17 -4.37 17.52
N MET A 40 -5.85 -4.20 17.28
CA MET A 40 -5.29 -2.88 17.00
C MET A 40 -5.66 -2.39 15.62
N VAL A 41 -5.69 -3.29 14.62
CA VAL A 41 -6.17 -2.93 13.27
C VAL A 41 -7.61 -2.45 13.33
N GLN A 42 -8.46 -3.14 14.07
CA GLN A 42 -9.85 -2.74 14.30
C GLN A 42 -9.93 -1.35 14.96
N ALA A 43 -9.14 -1.12 15.99
CA ALA A 43 -9.12 0.18 16.69
C ALA A 43 -8.65 1.32 15.76
N LEU A 44 -7.62 1.09 14.95
CA LEU A 44 -7.13 2.06 13.96
C LEU A 44 -8.20 2.37 12.92
N TYR A 45 -8.86 1.34 12.37
CA TYR A 45 -9.93 1.50 11.40
C TYR A 45 -11.14 2.26 11.98
N HIS A 46 -11.56 1.93 13.20
CA HIS A 46 -12.62 2.65 13.91
C HIS A 46 -12.28 4.13 14.14
N ASN A 47 -11.01 4.44 14.39
CA ASN A 47 -10.52 5.81 14.54
C ASN A 47 -10.31 6.54 13.20
N ARG A 48 -10.81 5.98 12.09
CA ARG A 48 -10.77 6.58 10.76
C ARG A 48 -9.38 6.69 10.14
N HIS A 49 -8.43 5.90 10.59
CA HIS A 49 -7.19 5.71 9.87
C HIS A 49 -7.43 4.84 8.63
N ASP A 50 -6.61 5.06 7.62
CA ASP A 50 -6.60 4.23 6.42
C ASP A 50 -5.82 2.94 6.69
N ILE A 51 -6.42 1.79 6.38
CA ILE A 51 -5.80 0.48 6.51
C ILE A 51 -5.48 -0.03 5.12
N ALA A 52 -4.20 -0.10 4.81
CA ALA A 52 -3.68 -0.50 3.52
C ALA A 52 -2.97 -1.85 3.60
N ASP A 53 -2.86 -2.50 2.49
CA ASP A 53 -2.28 -3.83 2.34
C ASP A 53 -0.76 -3.78 2.24
N HIS A 54 -0.07 -4.66 3.00
CA HIS A 54 1.37 -4.87 2.94
C HIS A 54 1.74 -6.35 2.84
N THR A 55 0.90 -7.13 2.17
CA THR A 55 1.02 -8.56 1.91
C THR A 55 0.86 -9.46 3.15
N ILE A 56 0.72 -10.76 2.96
CA ILE A 56 0.57 -11.72 4.06
C ILE A 56 1.89 -11.91 4.79
N SER A 57 2.91 -12.41 4.08
CA SER A 57 4.12 -12.98 4.70
C SER A 57 5.29 -12.00 4.81
N HIS A 58 5.24 -10.84 4.13
CA HIS A 58 6.43 -9.98 3.97
C HIS A 58 7.68 -10.78 3.57
N ARG A 59 7.51 -11.68 2.64
CA ARG A 59 8.39 -12.82 2.33
C ARG A 59 9.81 -12.44 1.98
N THR A 60 10.76 -13.19 2.51
CA THR A 60 12.18 -13.16 2.13
C THR A 60 12.55 -14.40 1.29
N PRO A 61 13.56 -14.32 0.39
CA PRO A 61 14.38 -13.14 0.09
C PRO A 61 13.63 -12.09 -0.75
N THR A 62 14.11 -10.86 -0.73
CA THR A 62 13.55 -9.73 -1.51
C THR A 62 13.40 -10.05 -3.00
N SER A 63 14.32 -10.85 -3.57
CA SER A 63 14.30 -11.26 -4.97
C SER A 63 13.06 -12.06 -5.37
N TRP A 64 12.35 -12.65 -4.41
CA TRP A 64 11.09 -13.34 -4.67
C TRP A 64 10.05 -12.39 -5.27
N TRP A 65 9.87 -11.22 -4.70
CA TRP A 65 8.91 -10.20 -5.20
C TRP A 65 9.17 -9.79 -6.64
N LYS A 66 10.46 -9.75 -7.03
CA LYS A 66 10.91 -9.43 -8.38
C LYS A 66 10.50 -10.48 -9.42
N SER A 67 10.46 -11.77 -9.03
CA SER A 67 10.29 -12.90 -9.94
C SER A 67 8.97 -13.65 -9.78
N ALA A 68 8.18 -13.32 -8.75
CA ALA A 68 6.90 -13.97 -8.48
C ALA A 68 5.93 -13.78 -9.66
N ASN A 69 5.22 -14.85 -9.98
CA ASN A 69 4.21 -14.83 -11.03
C ASN A 69 2.89 -14.21 -10.52
N TYR A 70 1.92 -14.07 -11.44
CA TYR A 70 0.62 -13.47 -11.11
C TYR A 70 -0.08 -14.18 -9.96
N SER A 71 -0.16 -15.52 -9.98
CA SER A 71 -0.86 -16.29 -8.94
C SER A 71 -0.21 -16.10 -7.56
N GLU A 72 1.11 -16.20 -7.51
CA GLU A 72 1.88 -16.03 -6.27
C GLU A 72 1.70 -14.62 -5.67
N LEU A 73 1.74 -13.58 -6.50
CA LEU A 73 1.49 -12.20 -6.05
C LEU A 73 0.02 -12.01 -5.64
N ASN A 74 -0.91 -12.59 -6.38
CA ASN A 74 -2.33 -12.51 -6.05
C ASN A 74 -2.63 -13.18 -4.70
N ASP A 75 -2.04 -14.32 -4.41
CA ASP A 75 -2.21 -15.03 -3.13
C ASP A 75 -1.72 -14.17 -1.95
N GLU A 76 -0.58 -13.50 -2.10
CA GLU A 76 -0.02 -12.62 -1.07
C GLU A 76 -0.81 -11.31 -0.90
N ILE A 77 -1.30 -10.72 -1.98
CA ILE A 77 -1.95 -9.41 -2.00
C ILE A 77 -3.46 -9.55 -1.73
N ALA A 78 -4.19 -10.25 -2.60
CA ALA A 78 -5.62 -10.45 -2.41
C ALA A 78 -5.94 -11.27 -1.15
N GLY A 79 -5.06 -12.22 -0.80
CA GLY A 79 -5.17 -12.98 0.44
C GLY A 79 -5.07 -12.10 1.68
N GLN A 80 -4.17 -11.12 1.70
CA GLN A 80 -4.08 -10.19 2.83
C GLN A 80 -5.31 -9.29 2.92
N LYS A 81 -5.85 -8.83 1.81
CA LYS A 81 -7.12 -8.07 1.78
C LYS A 81 -8.27 -8.86 2.42
N GLU A 82 -8.38 -10.16 2.13
CA GLU A 82 -9.36 -11.04 2.76
C GLU A 82 -9.09 -11.28 4.26
N ILE A 83 -7.84 -11.38 4.65
CA ILE A 83 -7.43 -11.48 6.06
C ILE A 83 -7.81 -10.21 6.83
N LEU A 84 -7.55 -9.03 6.27
CA LEU A 84 -7.95 -7.74 6.87
C LEU A 84 -9.47 -7.67 7.05
N ARG A 85 -10.24 -8.13 6.06
CA ARG A 85 -11.70 -8.23 6.16
C ARG A 85 -12.13 -9.13 7.31
N LYS A 86 -11.56 -10.34 7.37
CA LYS A 86 -11.99 -11.39 8.30
C LYS A 86 -11.58 -11.13 9.74
N TRP A 87 -10.34 -10.71 9.95
CA TRP A 87 -9.75 -10.56 11.27
C TRP A 87 -9.66 -9.09 11.73
N GLY A 88 -9.39 -8.18 10.80
CA GLY A 88 -9.34 -6.74 11.06
C GLY A 88 -10.70 -6.06 11.06
N GLN A 89 -11.76 -6.76 10.61
CA GLN A 89 -13.11 -6.19 10.43
C GLN A 89 -13.11 -4.92 9.55
N VAL A 90 -12.11 -4.81 8.67
CA VAL A 90 -12.03 -3.76 7.67
C VAL A 90 -12.89 -4.15 6.48
N LYS A 91 -13.70 -3.25 5.98
CA LYS A 91 -14.47 -3.54 4.78
C LYS A 91 -13.55 -3.72 3.58
N THR A 92 -13.83 -4.70 2.72
CA THR A 92 -12.99 -4.99 1.55
C THR A 92 -12.85 -3.79 0.62
N GLU A 93 -13.95 -3.04 0.44
CA GLU A 93 -13.99 -1.83 -0.38
C GLU A 93 -13.17 -0.67 0.19
N ASP A 94 -12.81 -0.69 1.46
CA ASP A 94 -12.01 0.33 2.13
C ASP A 94 -10.49 -0.03 2.12
N VAL A 95 -10.12 -1.28 1.80
CA VAL A 95 -8.72 -1.67 1.60
C VAL A 95 -8.32 -1.38 0.16
N VAL A 96 -7.93 -0.15 -0.11
CA VAL A 96 -7.66 0.35 -1.47
C VAL A 96 -6.21 0.74 -1.72
N GLY A 97 -5.40 0.76 -0.69
CA GLY A 97 -3.99 1.11 -0.75
C GLY A 97 -3.07 -0.12 -0.65
N PHE A 98 -1.93 -0.06 -1.33
CA PHE A 98 -0.92 -1.10 -1.32
C PHE A 98 0.49 -0.54 -1.18
N ARG A 99 1.36 -1.31 -0.52
CA ARG A 99 2.81 -1.10 -0.51
C ARG A 99 3.52 -2.45 -0.55
N VAL A 100 4.45 -2.62 -1.50
CA VAL A 100 5.21 -3.86 -1.60
C VAL A 100 6.31 -3.94 -0.53
N PRO A 101 6.58 -5.13 0.05
CA PRO A 101 7.71 -5.35 0.93
C PRO A 101 9.03 -4.92 0.30
N PHE A 102 9.90 -4.31 1.11
CA PHE A 102 11.24 -3.84 0.72
C PHE A 102 11.23 -2.83 -0.44
N LEU A 103 10.08 -2.30 -0.83
CA LEU A 103 9.88 -1.49 -2.04
C LEU A 103 10.30 -2.24 -3.32
N GLN A 104 10.38 -3.59 -3.28
CA GLN A 104 10.76 -4.40 -4.41
C GLN A 104 9.60 -4.61 -5.37
N LEU A 105 9.61 -3.89 -6.46
CA LEU A 105 8.57 -3.99 -7.48
C LEU A 105 8.59 -5.35 -8.20
N GLY A 106 7.41 -5.83 -8.55
CA GLY A 106 7.17 -7.02 -9.40
C GLY A 106 6.84 -6.67 -10.86
N GLY A 107 7.20 -5.45 -11.33
CA GLY A 107 6.92 -4.99 -12.67
C GLY A 107 5.42 -4.94 -12.98
N ASN A 108 5.07 -5.04 -14.27
CA ASN A 108 3.67 -4.96 -14.72
C ASN A 108 2.76 -6.02 -14.10
N THR A 109 3.29 -7.19 -13.78
CA THR A 109 2.53 -8.29 -13.17
C THR A 109 1.94 -7.88 -11.82
N MET A 110 2.73 -7.24 -10.96
CA MET A 110 2.27 -6.74 -9.66
C MET A 110 1.16 -5.70 -9.83
N PHE A 111 1.35 -4.73 -10.71
CA PHE A 111 0.34 -3.69 -10.93
C PHE A 111 -0.94 -4.22 -11.57
N GLN A 112 -0.84 -5.30 -12.38
CA GLN A 112 -2.02 -5.99 -12.90
C GLN A 112 -2.80 -6.66 -11.76
N VAL A 113 -2.11 -7.34 -10.82
CA VAL A 113 -2.75 -7.91 -9.63
C VAL A 113 -3.45 -6.84 -8.80
N LEU A 114 -2.81 -5.69 -8.58
CA LEU A 114 -3.43 -4.59 -7.84
C LEU A 114 -4.71 -4.09 -8.52
N TYR A 115 -4.65 -3.89 -9.83
CA TYR A 115 -5.80 -3.45 -10.60
C TYR A 115 -6.96 -4.45 -10.53
N ASP A 116 -6.69 -5.74 -10.76
CA ASP A 116 -7.71 -6.80 -10.78
C ASP A 116 -8.38 -6.99 -9.41
N ASN A 117 -7.67 -6.65 -8.34
CA ASN A 117 -8.19 -6.70 -6.96
C ASN A 117 -8.71 -5.34 -6.45
N HIS A 118 -8.95 -4.38 -7.36
CA HIS A 118 -9.57 -3.09 -7.07
C HIS A 118 -8.80 -2.22 -6.08
N PHE A 119 -7.47 -2.28 -6.09
CA PHE A 119 -6.66 -1.27 -5.43
C PHE A 119 -6.72 0.04 -6.21
N LEU A 120 -6.69 1.16 -5.49
CA LEU A 120 -6.76 2.49 -6.08
C LEU A 120 -5.41 3.19 -6.10
N TYR A 121 -4.51 2.86 -5.16
CA TYR A 121 -3.19 3.47 -5.12
C TYR A 121 -2.09 2.48 -4.68
N ASP A 122 -0.88 2.77 -5.13
CA ASP A 122 0.37 2.13 -4.71
C ASP A 122 1.33 3.17 -4.12
N SER A 123 2.00 2.81 -3.03
CA SER A 123 3.00 3.63 -2.35
C SER A 123 4.35 2.91 -2.26
N SER A 124 4.81 2.34 -3.39
CA SER A 124 6.02 1.51 -3.46
C SER A 124 7.17 2.17 -4.22
N MET A 125 6.91 3.23 -4.98
CA MET A 125 7.93 3.89 -5.79
C MET A 125 8.38 5.21 -5.15
N PRO A 126 9.53 5.25 -4.44
CA PRO A 126 10.05 6.48 -3.85
C PRO A 126 10.50 7.49 -4.93
N THR A 127 10.34 8.77 -4.65
CA THR A 127 10.61 9.88 -5.57
C THR A 127 12.02 10.45 -5.40
N GLU A 128 13.05 9.62 -5.42
CA GLU A 128 14.43 9.93 -5.05
C GLU A 128 14.95 11.29 -5.57
N LYS A 129 14.63 11.64 -6.82
CA LYS A 129 15.14 12.85 -7.48
C LYS A 129 14.19 14.07 -7.40
N PHE A 130 13.00 13.90 -6.82
CA PHE A 130 11.96 14.94 -6.80
C PHE A 130 11.70 15.44 -5.38
N ILE A 131 12.71 16.09 -4.81
CA ILE A 131 12.62 16.69 -3.47
C ILE A 131 12.14 18.15 -3.60
N ASP A 132 12.67 18.88 -4.59
CA ASP A 132 12.29 20.26 -4.86
C ASP A 132 12.37 20.53 -6.38
N PRO A 133 11.23 20.75 -7.05
CA PRO A 133 9.87 20.60 -6.52
C PRO A 133 9.49 19.12 -6.28
N PRO A 134 8.61 18.83 -5.30
CA PRO A 134 8.13 17.49 -5.08
C PRO A 134 7.29 16.99 -6.25
N MET A 135 7.30 15.68 -6.49
CA MET A 135 6.44 15.07 -7.49
C MET A 135 5.00 14.96 -6.97
N TRP A 136 4.05 15.37 -7.80
CA TRP A 136 2.64 15.12 -7.54
C TRP A 136 2.30 13.63 -7.74
N PRO A 137 1.28 13.11 -7.03
CA PRO A 137 0.72 11.81 -7.35
C PRO A 137 0.36 11.70 -8.82
N TYR A 138 0.63 10.56 -9.45
CA TYR A 138 0.42 10.34 -10.88
C TYR A 138 -0.13 8.94 -11.14
N THR A 139 -0.58 8.68 -12.35
CA THR A 139 -1.08 7.36 -12.76
C THR A 139 -0.15 6.71 -13.78
N LEU A 140 -0.26 5.39 -13.92
CA LEU A 140 0.46 4.64 -14.95
C LEU A 140 -0.25 4.65 -16.32
N GLU A 141 -1.13 5.62 -16.58
CA GLU A 141 -1.73 5.83 -17.91
C GLU A 141 -0.66 6.03 -18.98
N TYR A 142 0.43 6.66 -18.59
CA TYR A 142 1.65 6.79 -19.38
C TYR A 142 2.83 6.20 -18.60
N ARG A 143 3.90 5.84 -19.34
CA ARG A 143 5.14 5.45 -18.70
C ARG A 143 5.61 6.58 -17.77
N SER A 144 5.93 6.22 -16.53
CA SER A 144 6.50 7.19 -15.58
C SER A 144 7.77 7.84 -16.15
N THR A 145 7.90 9.15 -15.97
CA THR A 145 9.11 9.90 -16.30
C THR A 145 10.21 9.74 -15.25
N GLN A 146 9.83 9.27 -14.04
CA GLN A 146 10.83 8.90 -13.05
C GLN A 146 11.33 7.47 -13.28
N GLU A 147 12.61 7.26 -13.09
CA GLU A 147 13.17 5.92 -12.97
C GLU A 147 12.76 5.33 -11.63
N CYS A 148 12.26 4.10 -11.61
CA CYS A 148 12.04 3.43 -10.34
C CYS A 148 13.39 3.00 -9.76
N VAL A 149 13.56 3.19 -8.45
CA VAL A 149 14.83 2.93 -7.75
C VAL A 149 15.17 1.44 -7.74
N ILE A 150 14.16 0.57 -7.66
CA ILE A 150 14.32 -0.88 -7.54
C ILE A 150 13.56 -1.58 -8.68
N PRO A 151 14.25 -2.03 -9.75
CA PRO A 151 13.62 -2.72 -10.86
C PRO A 151 13.13 -4.15 -10.50
N PRO A 152 12.14 -4.70 -11.27
CA PRO A 152 11.62 -4.23 -12.54
C PRO A 152 10.58 -3.12 -12.40
N CYS A 153 10.77 -2.03 -13.16
CA CYS A 153 9.84 -0.91 -13.17
C CYS A 153 8.59 -1.22 -13.99
N PRO A 154 7.42 -0.66 -13.64
CA PRO A 154 6.26 -0.73 -14.52
C PRO A 154 6.51 0.08 -15.79
N THR A 155 6.04 -0.44 -16.92
CA THR A 155 6.19 0.24 -18.22
C THR A 155 5.03 1.18 -18.56
N GLY A 156 4.04 1.29 -17.67
CA GLY A 156 2.81 2.01 -17.91
C GLY A 156 1.81 1.19 -18.73
N LYS A 157 0.70 1.81 -19.10
CA LYS A 157 -0.35 1.19 -19.90
C LYS A 157 0.21 0.66 -21.22
N SER A 158 -0.13 -0.57 -21.57
CA SER A 158 0.24 -1.20 -22.83
C SER A 158 -0.96 -1.99 -23.37
N VAL A 159 -0.82 -2.53 -24.59
CA VAL A 159 -1.85 -3.40 -25.19
C VAL A 159 -2.10 -4.65 -24.32
N SER A 160 -1.09 -5.15 -23.65
CA SER A 160 -1.19 -6.31 -22.74
C SER A 160 -1.71 -5.96 -21.34
N THR A 161 -1.67 -4.68 -20.94
CA THR A 161 -2.10 -4.21 -19.62
C THR A 161 -2.91 -2.91 -19.73
N PRO A 162 -4.05 -2.93 -20.43
CA PRO A 162 -4.77 -1.71 -20.81
C PRO A 162 -5.38 -0.95 -19.60
N ASN A 163 -5.56 -1.62 -18.49
CA ASN A 163 -6.26 -1.07 -17.31
C ASN A 163 -5.32 -0.56 -16.21
N MET A 164 -4.02 -0.82 -16.32
CA MET A 164 -3.02 -0.46 -15.32
C MET A 164 -2.93 1.06 -15.08
N GLY A 165 -3.36 1.86 -16.06
CA GLY A 165 -3.33 3.33 -15.99
C GLY A 165 -4.25 3.98 -14.97
N ARG A 166 -5.14 3.23 -14.33
CA ARG A 166 -6.09 3.78 -13.34
C ARG A 166 -5.54 3.78 -11.91
N LEU A 167 -4.44 3.09 -11.67
CA LEU A 167 -3.81 3.02 -10.36
C LEU A 167 -3.02 4.31 -10.07
N LEU A 168 -3.27 4.94 -8.94
CA LEU A 168 -2.57 6.14 -8.50
C LEU A 168 -1.23 5.76 -7.83
N MET A 169 -0.16 6.44 -8.19
CA MET A 169 1.16 6.33 -7.54
C MET A 169 1.30 7.47 -6.53
N LEU A 170 1.61 7.11 -5.27
CA LEU A 170 1.80 8.02 -4.16
C LEU A 170 3.23 8.04 -3.66
#